data_15ee339871e2f8dd623ede9f69dcad12
#
_entry.id   15ee339871e2f8dd623ede9f69dcad12
#
_cell.length_a   1.000
_cell.length_b   1.000
_cell.length_c   1.000
_cell.angle_alpha   90.00
_cell.angle_beta   90.00
_cell.angle_gamma   90.00
#
_symmetry.space_group_name_H-M   'P 1'
#
loop_
_entity.id
_entity.type
_entity.pdbx_description
1 polymer ?
#
loop_
_entity_poly.entity_id
_entity_poly.type
_entity_poly.pdbx_seq_one_letter_code
_entity_poly.pdbx_strand_id
1 'polypeptide(L)'
;AHASEPNVPHSAEQPRIVMTAGTSRFTVALDDNAAAAAFAKMLPVTFEMSDLNRNEKKVRLPRGLPTRVVRPGTIRAGDLMLWGDDTLVVFYETFESPYSYTRIGRIDNPTGLARVLGSADARVTFTRP
;
A
#
# COMPACT_ATOMS: atom_id res chain seq x y z
N ALA A 1 18.83 -21.50 19.19
CA ALA A 1 18.82 -21.21 18.90
C ALA A 1 18.87 -20.87 18.71
N HIS A 2 18.72 -21.02 18.89
CA HIS A 2 18.68 -20.48 18.49
C HIS A 2 18.72 -19.87 17.98
N ALA A 3 18.89 -19.87 17.96
CA ALA A 3 18.82 -19.29 17.39
C ALA A 3 18.63 -18.91 16.87
N SER A 4 18.52 -18.90 16.99
CA SER A 4 18.25 -18.49 16.41
C SER A 4 17.70 -18.18 16.03
N GLU A 5 17.32 -18.03 16.29
CA GLU A 5 16.83 -17.61 15.83
C GLU A 5 16.59 -16.96 15.27
N PRO A 6 16.38 -16.91 15.43
CA PRO A 6 16.08 -16.12 14.93
C PRO A 6 16.25 -15.61 13.99
N ASN A 7 16.49 -15.68 13.90
CA ASN A 7 16.83 -15.04 12.86
C ASN A 7 16.12 -15.30 11.65
N VAL A 8 14.96 -15.56 11.69
CA VAL A 8 14.07 -15.63 10.57
C VAL A 8 14.04 -14.28 9.92
N PRO A 9 14.27 -14.18 8.62
CA PRO A 9 14.22 -12.89 7.95
C PRO A 9 12.85 -12.26 8.14
N HIS A 10 12.85 -11.02 8.54
CA HIS A 10 11.60 -10.32 8.78
C HIS A 10 10.73 -10.25 7.54
N SER A 11 11.34 -10.11 6.36
CA SER A 11 10.58 -10.04 5.12
C SER A 11 9.77 -11.30 4.87
N ALA A 12 10.30 -12.47 5.27
CA ALA A 12 9.58 -13.72 5.10
C ALA A 12 8.36 -13.83 6.01
N GLU A 13 8.35 -13.02 7.06
CA GLU A 13 7.28 -13.04 8.05
C GLU A 13 6.36 -11.84 7.98
N GLN A 14 6.60 -10.91 7.05
CA GLN A 14 5.72 -9.77 6.91
C GLN A 14 4.31 -10.26 6.61
N PRO A 15 3.30 -9.68 7.29
CA PRO A 15 1.92 -9.99 6.95
C PRO A 15 1.63 -9.62 5.51
N ARG A 16 0.86 -10.46 4.84
CA ARG A 16 0.42 -10.21 3.47
C ARG A 16 -1.06 -9.98 3.45
N ILE A 17 -1.49 -9.07 2.57
CA ILE A 17 -2.89 -8.87 2.24
C ILE A 17 -3.01 -8.91 0.73
N VAL A 18 -4.24 -8.93 0.24
CA VAL A 18 -4.50 -9.01 -1.20
C VAL A 18 -5.20 -7.75 -1.65
N MET A 19 -4.69 -7.15 -2.73
CA MET A 19 -5.35 -6.04 -3.42
C MET A 19 -5.90 -6.57 -4.73
N THR A 20 -7.19 -6.37 -4.97
CA THR A 20 -7.86 -6.79 -6.20
C THR A 20 -8.38 -5.58 -6.95
N ALA A 21 -8.09 -5.51 -8.24
CA ALA A 21 -8.63 -4.50 -9.14
C ALA A 21 -9.08 -5.21 -10.40
N GLY A 22 -10.38 -5.14 -10.71
CA GLY A 22 -10.95 -5.93 -11.80
C GLY A 22 -10.76 -7.41 -11.53
N THR A 23 -10.13 -8.11 -12.46
CA THR A 23 -9.82 -9.54 -12.31
C THR A 23 -8.38 -9.78 -11.86
N SER A 24 -7.63 -8.73 -11.61
CA SER A 24 -6.23 -8.84 -11.24
C SER A 24 -6.04 -8.79 -9.73
N ARG A 25 -5.16 -9.63 -9.21
CA ARG A 25 -4.86 -9.72 -7.79
C ARG A 25 -3.39 -9.45 -7.58
N PHE A 26 -3.11 -8.66 -6.55
CA PHE A 26 -1.74 -8.33 -6.17
C PHE A 26 -1.56 -8.63 -4.70
N THR A 27 -0.42 -9.18 -4.34
CA THR A 27 -0.07 -9.44 -2.95
C THR A 27 0.68 -8.24 -2.41
N VAL A 28 0.25 -7.74 -1.26
CA VAL A 28 0.85 -6.58 -0.60
C VAL A 28 1.52 -7.03 0.68
N ALA A 29 2.80 -6.72 0.82
CA ALA A 29 3.53 -6.94 2.07
C ALA A 29 3.31 -5.70 2.95
N LEU A 30 2.76 -5.88 4.14
CA LEU A 30 2.51 -4.79 5.06
C LEU A 30 3.79 -4.43 5.80
N ASP A 31 3.99 -3.13 6.01
CA ASP A 31 5.09 -2.65 6.84
C ASP A 31 4.81 -2.96 8.31
N ASP A 32 5.87 -2.99 9.10
CA ASP A 32 5.78 -3.23 10.54
C ASP A 32 5.64 -1.90 11.26
N ASN A 33 4.43 -1.34 11.22
CA ASN A 33 4.13 -0.10 11.94
C ASN A 33 2.65 -0.04 12.30
N ALA A 34 2.30 0.93 13.14
CA ALA A 34 0.93 1.08 13.64
C ALA A 34 -0.05 1.42 12.52
N ALA A 35 0.38 2.17 11.52
CA ALA A 35 -0.49 2.53 10.40
C ALA A 35 -0.91 1.30 9.62
N ALA A 36 0.05 0.42 9.29
CA ALA A 36 -0.24 -0.81 8.56
C ALA A 36 -1.14 -1.73 9.39
N ALA A 37 -0.88 -1.84 10.68
CA ALA A 37 -1.71 -2.66 11.57
C ALA A 37 -3.14 -2.14 11.62
N ALA A 38 -3.32 -0.82 11.71
CA ALA A 38 -4.64 -0.21 11.73
C ALA A 38 -5.37 -0.40 10.39
N PHE A 39 -4.65 -0.29 9.28
CA PHE A 39 -5.22 -0.54 7.97
C PHE A 39 -5.69 -1.98 7.85
N ALA A 40 -4.89 -2.93 8.32
CA ALA A 40 -5.24 -4.35 8.27
C ALA A 40 -6.55 -4.64 9.02
N LYS A 41 -6.85 -3.89 10.07
CA LYS A 41 -8.09 -4.09 10.83
C LYS A 41 -9.32 -3.63 10.06
N MET A 42 -9.17 -2.85 9.01
CA MET A 42 -10.29 -2.39 8.21
C MET A 42 -10.76 -3.45 7.19
N LEU A 43 -9.95 -4.48 6.96
CA LEU A 43 -10.23 -5.46 5.90
C LEU A 43 -11.36 -6.41 6.27
N PRO A 44 -12.20 -6.82 5.33
CA PRO A 44 -12.15 -6.46 3.92
C PRO A 44 -12.75 -5.07 3.67
N VAL A 45 -12.25 -4.38 2.67
CA VAL A 45 -12.76 -3.05 2.34
C VAL A 45 -12.60 -2.80 0.85
N THR A 46 -13.57 -2.09 0.26
CA THR A 46 -13.54 -1.71 -1.15
C THR A 46 -13.61 -0.20 -1.25
N PHE A 47 -12.76 0.36 -2.09
CA PHE A 47 -12.71 1.80 -2.33
C PHE A 47 -12.90 2.12 -3.79
N GLU A 48 -13.58 3.24 -4.07
CA GLU A 48 -13.51 3.88 -5.37
C GLU A 48 -12.39 4.90 -5.30
N MET A 49 -11.29 4.63 -5.99
CA MET A 49 -10.11 5.46 -5.91
C MET A 49 -9.98 6.32 -7.15
N SER A 50 -9.66 7.59 -6.96
CA SER A 50 -9.51 8.52 -8.08
C SER A 50 -8.05 8.67 -8.46
N ASP A 51 -7.81 8.97 -9.74
CA ASP A 51 -6.46 9.16 -10.25
C ASP A 51 -5.92 10.54 -9.88
N LEU A 52 -4.61 10.59 -9.63
CA LEU A 52 -3.90 11.84 -9.42
C LEU A 52 -2.59 11.78 -10.19
N ASN A 53 -2.38 12.76 -11.07
CA ASN A 53 -1.12 12.96 -11.80
C ASN A 53 -0.68 11.76 -12.64
N ARG A 54 -1.57 10.84 -12.97
CA ARG A 54 -1.26 9.63 -13.75
C ARG A 54 -0.12 8.81 -13.14
N ASN A 55 0.00 8.84 -11.82
CA ASN A 55 0.99 8.04 -11.13
C ASN A 55 0.47 7.39 -9.87
N GLU A 56 -0.77 7.72 -9.46
CA GLU A 56 -1.30 7.19 -8.21
C GLU A 56 -2.82 7.19 -8.21
N LYS A 57 -3.39 6.26 -7.42
CA LYS A 57 -4.79 6.23 -7.05
C LYS A 57 -4.90 6.60 -5.59
N LYS A 58 -5.88 7.43 -5.25
CA LYS A 58 -6.07 7.87 -3.88
C LYS A 58 -7.51 7.78 -3.45
N VAL A 59 -7.70 7.64 -2.15
CA VAL A 59 -9.02 7.70 -1.53
C VAL A 59 -8.88 8.20 -0.10
N ARG A 60 -9.85 8.99 0.34
CA ARG A 60 -9.90 9.43 1.72
C ARG A 60 -10.58 8.37 2.57
N LEU A 61 -9.90 7.95 3.63
CA LEU A 61 -10.43 6.96 4.57
C LEU A 61 -11.49 7.62 5.47
N PRO A 62 -12.43 6.81 6.01
CA PRO A 62 -13.47 7.36 6.89
C PRO A 62 -12.92 7.90 8.21
N ARG A 63 -11.72 7.48 8.60
CA ARG A 63 -11.04 8.02 9.80
C ARG A 63 -9.54 7.96 9.59
N GLY A 64 -8.82 8.79 10.31
CA GLY A 64 -7.37 8.80 10.27
C GLY A 64 -6.76 7.55 10.89
N LEU A 65 -5.57 7.22 10.42
CA LEU A 65 -4.78 6.13 10.97
C LEU A 65 -3.59 6.72 11.72
N PRO A 66 -2.96 5.94 12.62
CA PRO A 66 -1.71 6.39 13.22
C PRO A 66 -0.69 6.72 12.14
N THR A 67 0.16 7.70 12.40
CA THR A 67 1.15 8.12 11.42
C THR A 67 2.56 7.91 11.92
N ARG A 68 3.47 7.65 10.98
CA ARG A 68 4.91 7.63 11.21
C ARG A 68 5.54 8.19 9.96
N VAL A 69 5.68 9.51 9.95
CA VAL A 69 6.00 10.26 8.74
C VAL A 69 7.46 10.05 8.35
N VAL A 70 7.67 9.71 7.07
CA VAL A 70 8.99 9.59 6.48
C VAL A 70 8.99 10.33 5.15
N ARG A 71 10.18 10.68 4.68
CA ARG A 71 10.37 11.26 3.35
C ARG A 71 11.06 10.20 2.49
N PRO A 72 10.30 9.46 1.67
CA PRO A 72 10.88 8.34 0.92
C PRO A 72 11.85 8.79 -0.18
N GLY A 73 11.69 9.99 -0.72
CA GLY A 73 12.47 10.44 -1.86
C GLY A 73 11.99 9.77 -3.14
N THR A 74 12.37 8.53 -3.36
CA THR A 74 11.90 7.75 -4.50
C THR A 74 10.65 6.98 -4.13
N ILE A 75 9.58 7.21 -4.87
CA ILE A 75 8.35 6.42 -4.81
C ILE A 75 8.46 5.34 -5.86
N ARG A 76 8.10 4.12 -5.51
CA ARG A 76 8.17 2.98 -6.43
C ARG A 76 6.78 2.50 -6.78
N ALA A 77 6.62 2.05 -8.02
CA ALA A 77 5.36 1.40 -8.42
C ALA A 77 5.06 0.26 -7.45
N GLY A 78 3.85 0.24 -6.93
CA GLY A 78 3.42 -0.73 -5.93
C GLY A 78 3.48 -0.24 -4.49
N ASP A 79 4.04 0.93 -4.25
CA ASP A 79 4.04 1.49 -2.89
C ASP A 79 2.61 1.84 -2.47
N LEU A 80 2.27 1.49 -1.24
CA LEU A 80 1.00 1.81 -0.60
C LEU A 80 1.31 2.67 0.62
N MET A 81 0.80 3.89 0.63
CA MET A 81 1.17 4.88 1.65
C MET A 81 -0.03 5.71 2.08
N LEU A 82 0.13 6.41 3.19
CA LEU A 82 -0.79 7.47 3.61
C LEU A 82 -0.16 8.83 3.33
N TRP A 83 -0.94 9.72 2.75
CA TRP A 83 -0.63 11.14 2.71
C TRP A 83 -1.47 11.79 3.79
N GLY A 84 -0.81 12.55 4.69
CA GLY A 84 -1.49 12.96 5.91
C GLY A 84 -1.82 11.72 6.74
N ASP A 85 -2.95 11.72 7.42
CA ASP A 85 -3.37 10.58 8.24
C ASP A 85 -4.56 9.82 7.65
N ASP A 86 -5.22 10.34 6.63
CA ASP A 86 -6.46 9.74 6.15
C ASP A 86 -6.53 9.51 4.64
N THR A 87 -5.50 9.86 3.87
CA THR A 87 -5.52 9.65 2.43
C THR A 87 -4.66 8.45 2.07
N LEU A 88 -5.32 7.38 1.64
CA LEU A 88 -4.63 6.17 1.19
C LEU A 88 -4.25 6.33 -0.27
N VAL A 89 -3.00 6.01 -0.60
CA VAL A 89 -2.46 6.16 -1.95
C VAL A 89 -1.83 4.87 -2.42
N VAL A 90 -2.21 4.41 -3.61
CA VAL A 90 -1.55 3.31 -4.31
C VAL A 90 -0.79 3.93 -5.47
N PHE A 91 0.53 3.84 -5.42
CA PHE A 91 1.37 4.35 -6.50
C PHE A 91 1.56 3.27 -7.56
N TYR A 92 1.42 3.65 -8.83
CA TYR A 92 1.59 2.70 -9.93
C TYR A 92 2.68 3.11 -10.91
N GLU A 93 3.39 4.21 -10.62
CA GLU A 93 4.58 4.62 -11.38
C GLU A 93 5.70 4.92 -10.39
N THR A 94 6.94 4.82 -10.87
CA THR A 94 8.11 5.15 -10.07
C THR A 94 8.53 6.58 -10.40
N PHE A 95 8.73 7.40 -9.37
CA PHE A 95 9.11 8.80 -9.56
C PHE A 95 9.71 9.37 -8.28
N GLU A 96 10.38 10.51 -8.38
CA GLU A 96 10.90 11.22 -7.23
C GLU A 96 9.83 12.13 -6.66
N SER A 97 9.70 12.13 -5.34
CA SER A 97 8.70 12.96 -4.65
C SER A 97 9.36 13.73 -3.51
N PRO A 98 9.05 15.03 -3.38
CA PRO A 98 9.54 15.81 -2.24
C PRO A 98 8.66 15.67 -1.00
N TYR A 99 7.55 14.95 -1.11
CA TYR A 99 6.55 14.91 -0.04
C TYR A 99 6.86 13.82 0.99
N SER A 100 6.22 13.99 2.15
CA SER A 100 6.32 13.03 3.25
C SER A 100 5.05 12.19 3.30
N TYR A 101 5.22 10.92 3.70
CA TYR A 101 4.14 9.93 3.75
C TYR A 101 4.34 9.03 4.95
N THR A 102 3.31 8.28 5.31
CA THR A 102 3.45 7.15 6.22
C THR A 102 3.31 5.87 5.40
N ARG A 103 4.26 4.95 5.56
CA ARG A 103 4.24 3.70 4.78
C ARG A 103 3.17 2.77 5.32
N ILE A 104 2.45 2.12 4.42
CA ILE A 104 1.50 1.05 4.74
C ILE A 104 2.06 -0.30 4.26
N GLY A 105 2.59 -0.35 3.04
CA GLY A 105 3.12 -1.58 2.50
C GLY A 105 3.59 -1.43 1.08
N ARG A 106 3.85 -2.57 0.45
CA ARG A 106 4.33 -2.60 -0.93
C ARG A 106 3.82 -3.86 -1.63
N ILE A 107 3.36 -3.69 -2.85
CA ILE A 107 3.00 -4.83 -3.71
C ILE A 107 4.26 -5.60 -4.04
N ASP A 108 4.24 -6.92 -3.82
CA ASP A 108 5.41 -7.77 -4.06
C ASP A 108 5.85 -7.74 -5.51
N ASN A 109 4.89 -7.81 -6.44
CA ASN A 109 5.17 -7.79 -7.86
C ASN A 109 4.19 -6.85 -8.56
N PRO A 110 4.64 -5.63 -8.89
CA PRO A 110 3.75 -4.63 -9.49
C PRO A 110 3.62 -4.74 -11.01
N THR A 111 4.11 -5.82 -11.61
CA THR A 111 4.00 -6.00 -13.07
C THR A 111 2.54 -5.89 -13.50
N GLY A 112 2.27 -5.02 -14.47
CA GLY A 112 0.93 -4.80 -15.00
C GLY A 112 0.04 -3.89 -14.16
N LEU A 113 0.52 -3.42 -13.03
CA LEU A 113 -0.29 -2.60 -12.11
C LEU A 113 -0.80 -1.32 -12.79
N ALA A 114 0.06 -0.60 -13.46
CA ALA A 114 -0.32 0.66 -14.12
C ALA A 114 -1.42 0.43 -15.14
N ARG A 115 -1.32 -0.66 -15.92
CA ARG A 115 -2.32 -0.96 -16.93
C ARG A 115 -3.66 -1.33 -16.27
N VAL A 116 -3.61 -2.11 -15.19
CA VAL A 116 -4.82 -2.55 -14.50
C VAL A 116 -5.56 -1.37 -13.89
N LEU A 117 -4.84 -0.47 -13.24
CA LEU A 117 -5.44 0.69 -12.58
C LEU A 117 -5.86 1.75 -13.60
N GLY A 118 -5.12 1.90 -14.69
CA GLY A 118 -5.47 2.84 -15.74
C GLY A 118 -5.41 4.28 -15.29
N SER A 119 -6.00 5.18 -16.09
CA SER A 119 -5.98 6.62 -15.83
C SER A 119 -7.33 7.16 -15.32
N ALA A 120 -8.33 6.29 -15.16
CA ALA A 120 -9.66 6.66 -14.65
C ALA A 120 -9.80 6.19 -13.21
N ASP A 121 -10.95 6.47 -12.62
CA ASP A 121 -11.26 5.94 -11.29
C ASP A 121 -11.18 4.42 -11.33
N ALA A 122 -10.75 3.83 -10.23
CA ALA A 122 -10.61 2.39 -10.12
C ALA A 122 -11.25 1.90 -8.84
N ARG A 123 -11.98 0.78 -8.94
CA ARG A 123 -12.51 0.08 -7.77
C ARG A 123 -11.45 -0.90 -7.29
N VAL A 124 -11.03 -0.74 -6.04
CA VAL A 124 -9.94 -1.52 -5.47
C VAL A 124 -10.43 -2.14 -4.18
N THR A 125 -10.25 -3.44 -4.03
CA THR A 125 -10.66 -4.18 -2.84
C THR A 125 -9.43 -4.73 -2.15
N PHE A 126 -9.36 -4.53 -0.83
CA PHE A 126 -8.30 -5.09 0.00
C PHE A 126 -8.89 -6.16 0.89
N THR A 127 -8.28 -7.34 0.89
CA THR A 127 -8.76 -8.48 1.66
C THR A 127 -7.61 -9.20 2.34
N ARG A 128 -7.95 -10.01 3.34
CA ARG A 128 -6.98 -10.94 3.91
C ARG A 128 -6.77 -12.10 2.94
N PRO A 129 -5.60 -12.74 2.98
CA PRO A 129 -5.34 -13.87 2.08
C PRO A 129 -6.25 -15.04 2.38
#